data_309b3bb40dc9405aac95aa34102f04b2
#
_entry.id   309b3bb40dc9405aac95aa34102f04b2
#
_cell.length_a   1.000
_cell.length_b   1.000
_cell.length_c   1.000
_cell.angle_alpha   90.00
_cell.angle_beta   90.00
_cell.angle_gamma   90.00
#
_symmetry.space_group_name_H-M   'P 1'
#
loop_
_entity.id
_entity.type
_entity.pdbx_description
1 polymer ?
#
loop_
_entity_poly.entity_id
_entity_poly.type
_entity_poly.pdbx_seq_one_letter_code
_entity_poly.pdbx_strand_id
1 'polypeptide(L)'
;MEPLKIGNIVLPHRAVFGPMAGFTDAPCRRLMAQHGAGFTVSEMVSSRALVYGDHKTVSLLKAEPNGAPYGVQIFGEVPEIMGEATAAIEQYDFDFVDINMGCPAPKIVSGGAGSKLMLDPDRCGRIVEQVVAHTKRPVTVKMRKGWDADHITAVECAKACEQAGAEQMYTPGIDPEIIARVKDAVKVPVLGNGDIHSAEDAVRMMQATGCDGVMIARAALGDPWLFERVNAAI
;
A
#
# COMPACT_ATOMS: atom_id res chain seq x y z
N MET A 1 16.21 1.95 -16.56
CA MET A 1 15.15 2.79 -15.93
C MET A 1 15.71 3.47 -14.69
N GLU A 2 15.23 4.68 -14.35
CA GLU A 2 15.63 5.35 -13.10
C GLU A 2 15.18 4.55 -11.86
N PRO A 3 15.92 4.63 -10.73
CA PRO A 3 15.51 3.98 -9.50
C PRO A 3 14.13 4.42 -9.05
N LEU A 4 13.28 3.47 -8.67
CA LEU A 4 11.97 3.77 -8.08
C LEU A 4 12.16 4.31 -6.66
N LYS A 5 11.41 5.37 -6.31
CA LYS A 5 11.51 6.02 -5.00
C LYS A 5 10.13 6.18 -4.35
N ILE A 6 10.11 6.13 -3.03
CA ILE A 6 9.00 6.59 -2.19
C ILE A 6 9.57 7.70 -1.33
N GLY A 7 9.22 8.95 -1.63
CA GLY A 7 9.86 10.08 -0.98
C GLY A 7 11.38 10.02 -1.11
N ASN A 8 12.07 9.96 0.01
CA ASN A 8 13.54 9.84 0.09
C ASN A 8 14.05 8.38 0.05
N ILE A 9 13.17 7.38 0.05
CA ILE A 9 13.53 5.96 0.06
C ILE A 9 13.76 5.49 -1.37
N VAL A 10 14.95 5.01 -1.68
CA VAL A 10 15.26 4.37 -2.96
C VAL A 10 14.96 2.88 -2.85
N LEU A 11 14.07 2.38 -3.69
CA LEU A 11 13.73 0.95 -3.68
C LEU A 11 14.78 0.13 -4.43
N PRO A 12 15.25 -1.00 -3.86
CA PRO A 12 16.18 -1.89 -4.55
C PRO A 12 15.57 -2.56 -5.78
N HIS A 13 14.25 -2.76 -5.77
CA HIS A 13 13.50 -3.45 -6.82
C HIS A 13 12.13 -2.81 -7.06
N ARG A 14 11.54 -3.07 -8.25
CA ARG A 14 10.22 -2.56 -8.64
C ARG A 14 9.05 -3.51 -8.36
N ALA A 15 9.34 -4.77 -8.07
CA ALA A 15 8.36 -5.74 -7.60
C ALA A 15 8.31 -5.69 -6.07
N VAL A 16 7.15 -5.41 -5.49
CA VAL A 16 6.96 -5.21 -4.05
C VAL A 16 5.94 -6.17 -3.46
N PHE A 17 6.05 -6.48 -2.17
CA PHE A 17 5.15 -7.43 -1.52
C PHE A 17 3.95 -6.73 -0.87
N GLY A 18 2.75 -7.09 -1.33
CA GLY A 18 1.49 -6.51 -0.86
C GLY A 18 1.01 -7.08 0.49
N PRO A 19 0.40 -6.24 1.36
CA PRO A 19 -0.12 -6.65 2.65
C PRO A 19 -1.34 -7.57 2.54
N MET A 20 -1.36 -8.62 3.36
CA MET A 20 -2.47 -9.59 3.46
C MET A 20 -2.66 -10.00 4.92
N ALA A 21 -3.84 -9.69 5.49
CA ALA A 21 -4.17 -10.06 6.86
C ALA A 21 -4.10 -11.59 7.07
N GLY A 22 -3.42 -12.01 8.13
CA GLY A 22 -3.19 -13.41 8.45
C GLY A 22 -2.06 -14.09 7.68
N PHE A 23 -1.33 -13.37 6.80
CA PHE A 23 -0.26 -13.94 5.99
C PHE A 23 1.05 -13.13 6.02
N THR A 24 0.96 -11.80 6.05
CA THR A 24 2.15 -10.95 5.97
C THR A 24 2.77 -10.66 7.33
N ASP A 25 2.94 -11.70 8.13
CA ASP A 25 3.69 -11.64 9.39
C ASP A 25 5.19 -11.39 9.15
N ALA A 26 5.95 -11.14 10.22
CA ALA A 26 7.36 -10.78 10.11
C ALA A 26 8.20 -11.87 9.42
N PRO A 27 8.09 -13.19 9.73
CA PRO A 27 8.77 -14.24 9.00
C PRO A 27 8.45 -14.29 7.51
N CYS A 28 7.18 -14.12 7.13
CA CYS A 28 6.77 -14.08 5.72
C CYS A 28 7.40 -12.89 5.00
N ARG A 29 7.32 -11.68 5.57
CA ARG A 29 7.94 -10.48 5.00
C ARG A 29 9.44 -10.63 4.81
N ARG A 30 10.15 -11.20 5.81
CA ARG A 30 11.58 -11.48 5.71
C ARG A 30 11.90 -12.41 4.55
N LEU A 31 11.15 -13.49 4.37
CA LEU A 31 11.34 -14.42 3.26
C LEU A 31 11.18 -13.71 1.91
N MET A 32 10.11 -12.91 1.73
CA MET A 32 9.88 -12.19 0.47
C MET A 32 10.98 -11.16 0.19
N ALA A 33 11.46 -10.45 1.20
CA ALA A 33 12.57 -9.50 1.07
C ALA A 33 13.88 -10.19 0.66
N GLN A 34 14.18 -11.37 1.23
CA GLN A 34 15.36 -12.17 0.83
C GLN A 34 15.32 -12.61 -0.63
N HIS A 35 14.14 -12.74 -1.21
CA HIS A 35 13.93 -13.08 -2.63
C HIS A 35 13.68 -11.85 -3.53
N GLY A 36 13.98 -10.64 -3.05
CA GLY A 36 14.00 -9.44 -3.88
C GLY A 36 12.70 -8.65 -3.91
N ALA A 37 11.82 -8.79 -2.92
CA ALA A 37 10.74 -7.82 -2.76
C ALA A 37 11.33 -6.42 -2.47
N GLY A 38 10.99 -5.43 -3.28
CA GLY A 38 11.53 -4.07 -3.21
C GLY A 38 11.16 -3.34 -1.92
N PHE A 39 10.04 -3.69 -1.32
CA PHE A 39 9.65 -3.40 0.06
C PHE A 39 8.59 -4.40 0.54
N THR A 40 8.33 -4.38 1.83
CA THR A 40 7.26 -5.17 2.46
C THR A 40 6.39 -4.27 3.33
N VAL A 41 5.14 -4.70 3.58
CA VAL A 41 4.18 -3.94 4.39
C VAL A 41 3.58 -4.87 5.45
N SER A 42 3.35 -4.36 6.66
CA SER A 42 2.70 -5.11 7.74
C SER A 42 1.28 -5.55 7.35
N GLU A 43 0.70 -6.44 8.13
CA GLU A 43 -0.75 -6.57 8.18
C GLU A 43 -1.39 -5.22 8.57
N MET A 44 -2.62 -4.99 8.13
CA MET A 44 -3.30 -3.73 8.41
C MET A 44 -3.65 -3.60 9.90
N VAL A 45 -3.33 -2.46 10.49
CA VAL A 45 -3.48 -2.15 11.92
C VAL A 45 -4.58 -1.12 12.12
N SER A 46 -5.49 -1.37 13.06
CA SER A 46 -6.57 -0.44 13.37
C SER A 46 -6.06 0.84 14.05
N SER A 47 -6.34 2.01 13.46
CA SER A 47 -6.01 3.30 14.05
C SER A 47 -6.65 3.48 15.42
N ARG A 48 -7.91 3.09 15.58
CA ARG A 48 -8.61 3.13 16.89
C ARG A 48 -7.92 2.22 17.91
N ALA A 49 -7.56 1.00 17.54
CA ALA A 49 -6.90 0.08 18.46
C ALA A 49 -5.53 0.60 18.91
N LEU A 50 -4.79 1.28 18.02
CA LEU A 50 -3.52 1.95 18.37
C LEU A 50 -3.74 3.07 19.40
N VAL A 51 -4.68 3.97 19.14
CA VAL A 51 -4.98 5.10 20.02
C VAL A 51 -5.47 4.65 21.39
N TYR A 52 -6.24 3.57 21.45
CA TYR A 52 -6.73 3.00 22.72
C TYR A 52 -5.76 1.99 23.39
N GLY A 53 -4.55 1.81 22.85
CA GLY A 53 -3.49 1.05 23.50
C GLY A 53 -3.70 -0.47 23.50
N ASP A 54 -4.29 -1.05 22.44
CA ASP A 54 -4.44 -2.50 22.32
C ASP A 54 -3.08 -3.18 22.08
N HIS A 55 -2.57 -3.89 23.09
CA HIS A 55 -1.29 -4.59 23.05
C HIS A 55 -1.18 -5.66 21.94
N LYS A 56 -2.27 -6.30 21.53
CA LYS A 56 -2.28 -7.28 20.44
C LYS A 56 -1.99 -6.59 19.10
N THR A 57 -2.53 -5.42 18.93
CA THR A 57 -2.32 -4.59 17.75
C THR A 57 -0.85 -4.17 17.61
N VAL A 58 -0.19 -3.84 18.71
CA VAL A 58 1.24 -3.49 18.72
C VAL A 58 2.13 -4.63 18.23
N SER A 59 1.76 -5.88 18.46
CA SER A 59 2.57 -7.02 17.99
C SER A 59 2.67 -7.12 16.46
N LEU A 60 1.73 -6.53 15.73
CA LEU A 60 1.72 -6.47 14.25
C LEU A 60 2.72 -5.46 13.70
N LEU A 61 3.17 -4.51 14.54
CA LEU A 61 4.12 -3.45 14.15
C LEU A 61 5.58 -3.91 14.11
N LYS A 62 5.88 -5.13 14.60
CA LYS A 62 7.25 -5.61 14.70
C LYS A 62 7.95 -5.57 13.35
N ALA A 63 8.99 -4.73 13.29
CA ALA A 63 9.99 -4.80 12.25
C ALA A 63 10.89 -6.01 12.46
N GLU A 64 11.31 -6.64 11.37
CA GLU A 64 12.50 -7.51 11.37
C GLU A 64 13.45 -6.96 10.31
N PRO A 65 14.71 -6.71 10.63
CA PRO A 65 15.71 -6.32 9.65
C PRO A 65 15.78 -7.37 8.54
N ASN A 66 15.46 -6.99 7.32
CA ASN A 66 15.35 -7.94 6.21
C ASN A 66 16.01 -7.45 4.91
N GLY A 67 16.65 -6.26 4.96
CA GLY A 67 17.37 -5.68 3.82
C GLY A 67 16.47 -4.95 2.80
N ALA A 68 15.16 -4.91 3.00
CA ALA A 68 14.22 -4.14 2.19
C ALA A 68 13.46 -3.14 3.08
N PRO A 69 13.03 -1.98 2.55
CA PRO A 69 12.19 -1.04 3.28
C PRO A 69 10.92 -1.71 3.82
N TYR A 70 10.53 -1.32 5.03
CA TYR A 70 9.37 -1.86 5.72
C TYR A 70 8.36 -0.77 6.04
N GLY A 71 7.12 -0.94 5.56
CA GLY A 71 5.99 -0.06 5.85
C GLY A 71 5.03 -0.62 6.90
N VAL A 72 4.46 0.26 7.71
CA VAL A 72 3.33 -0.07 8.59
C VAL A 72 2.04 0.35 7.93
N GLN A 73 1.12 -0.60 7.71
CA GLN A 73 -0.20 -0.29 7.16
C GLN A 73 -1.21 -0.04 8.27
N ILE A 74 -1.82 1.15 8.25
CA ILE A 74 -2.92 1.52 9.15
C ILE A 74 -4.24 1.63 8.40
N PHE A 75 -5.36 1.41 9.09
CA PHE A 75 -6.70 1.66 8.55
C PHE A 75 -7.60 2.35 9.57
N GLY A 76 -8.49 3.18 9.08
CA GLY A 76 -9.49 3.90 9.85
C GLY A 76 -10.32 4.78 8.93
N GLU A 77 -11.39 5.38 9.48
CA GLU A 77 -12.34 6.21 8.73
C GLU A 77 -12.38 7.67 9.25
N VAL A 78 -11.76 7.92 10.40
CA VAL A 78 -11.75 9.26 11.03
C VAL A 78 -10.36 9.87 10.87
N PRO A 79 -10.23 11.01 10.13
CA PRO A 79 -8.94 11.62 9.83
C PRO A 79 -8.10 11.91 11.08
N GLU A 80 -8.68 12.49 12.11
CA GLU A 80 -8.00 12.86 13.34
C GLU A 80 -7.42 11.64 14.07
N ILE A 81 -8.20 10.55 14.16
CA ILE A 81 -7.75 9.28 14.77
C ILE A 81 -6.63 8.64 13.94
N MET A 82 -6.67 8.79 12.62
CA MET A 82 -5.59 8.32 11.74
C MET A 82 -4.29 9.08 12.00
N GLY A 83 -4.35 10.40 12.21
CA GLY A 83 -3.23 11.22 12.62
C GLY A 83 -2.68 10.82 13.99
N GLU A 84 -3.54 10.72 15.01
CA GLU A 84 -3.14 10.28 16.37
C GLU A 84 -2.49 8.87 16.35
N ALA A 85 -3.06 7.94 15.59
CA ALA A 85 -2.50 6.60 15.41
C ALA A 85 -1.11 6.65 14.76
N THR A 86 -0.92 7.54 13.77
CA THR A 86 0.38 7.75 13.13
C THR A 86 1.41 8.26 14.12
N ALA A 87 1.07 9.25 14.95
CA ALA A 87 1.95 9.72 16.03
C ALA A 87 2.30 8.59 17.01
N ALA A 88 1.33 7.73 17.35
CA ALA A 88 1.54 6.62 18.26
C ALA A 88 2.51 5.56 17.73
N ILE A 89 2.59 5.35 16.41
CA ILE A 89 3.51 4.37 15.82
C ILE A 89 4.92 4.92 15.59
N GLU A 90 5.16 6.23 15.62
CA GLU A 90 6.48 6.84 15.41
C GLU A 90 7.60 6.33 16.34
N GLN A 91 7.25 5.77 17.49
CA GLN A 91 8.19 5.15 18.42
C GLN A 91 8.72 3.78 17.95
N TYR A 92 8.14 3.19 16.90
CA TYR A 92 8.55 1.89 16.37
C TYR A 92 9.47 2.06 15.15
N ASP A 93 10.18 0.99 14.82
CA ASP A 93 11.10 0.97 13.70
C ASP A 93 10.35 0.56 12.42
N PHE A 94 10.25 1.48 11.46
CA PHE A 94 9.68 1.28 10.12
C PHE A 94 10.14 2.44 9.21
N ASP A 95 9.99 2.28 7.90
CA ASP A 95 10.48 3.26 6.92
C ASP A 95 9.39 4.19 6.39
N PHE A 96 8.16 3.73 6.23
CA PHE A 96 7.03 4.51 5.69
C PHE A 96 5.68 4.08 6.27
N VAL A 97 4.70 4.97 6.24
CA VAL A 97 3.31 4.67 6.62
C VAL A 97 2.51 4.35 5.38
N ASP A 98 1.78 3.24 5.40
CA ASP A 98 0.84 2.89 4.33
C ASP A 98 -0.62 2.97 4.83
N ILE A 99 -1.50 3.56 4.02
CA ILE A 99 -2.91 3.75 4.36
C ILE A 99 -3.77 2.75 3.57
N ASN A 100 -4.55 1.94 4.28
CA ASN A 100 -5.49 1.01 3.64
C ASN A 100 -6.79 1.71 3.25
N MET A 101 -7.03 1.87 1.94
CA MET A 101 -8.29 2.33 1.36
C MET A 101 -8.90 1.27 0.42
N GLY A 102 -8.55 -0.01 0.61
CA GLY A 102 -8.93 -1.05 -0.34
C GLY A 102 -9.53 -2.32 0.26
N CYS A 103 -9.47 -2.53 1.57
CA CYS A 103 -9.99 -3.74 2.20
C CYS A 103 -11.53 -3.82 2.08
N PRO A 104 -12.10 -4.89 1.48
CA PRO A 104 -13.55 -5.04 1.33
C PRO A 104 -14.19 -5.83 2.47
N ALA A 105 -13.42 -6.26 3.49
CA ALA A 105 -13.91 -7.12 4.54
C ALA A 105 -15.10 -6.47 5.29
N PRO A 106 -16.21 -7.19 5.52
CA PRO A 106 -17.42 -6.63 6.15
C PRO A 106 -17.16 -5.89 7.47
N LYS A 107 -16.27 -6.42 8.31
CA LYS A 107 -15.89 -5.78 9.59
C LYS A 107 -15.21 -4.43 9.41
N ILE A 108 -14.53 -4.21 8.28
CA ILE A 108 -13.82 -2.96 7.99
C ILE A 108 -14.78 -1.95 7.37
N VAL A 109 -15.49 -2.37 6.32
CA VAL A 109 -16.36 -1.46 5.57
C VAL A 109 -17.62 -1.06 6.33
N SER A 110 -18.12 -1.88 7.26
CA SER A 110 -19.24 -1.52 8.12
C SER A 110 -18.92 -0.33 9.05
N GLY A 111 -17.64 -0.16 9.42
CA GLY A 111 -17.16 1.00 10.18
C GLY A 111 -16.89 2.24 9.31
N GLY A 112 -16.93 2.13 7.97
CA GLY A 112 -16.64 3.23 7.06
C GLY A 112 -15.21 3.26 6.53
N ALA A 113 -14.34 2.34 6.98
CA ALA A 113 -12.94 2.24 6.56
C ALA A 113 -12.74 1.34 5.32
N GLY A 114 -11.49 1.15 4.93
CA GLY A 114 -11.12 0.28 3.79
C GLY A 114 -11.71 0.79 2.49
N SER A 115 -12.28 -0.12 1.68
CA SER A 115 -12.83 0.24 0.38
C SER A 115 -14.07 1.17 0.44
N LYS A 116 -14.71 1.29 1.60
CA LYS A 116 -15.82 2.23 1.80
C LYS A 116 -15.38 3.68 1.68
N LEU A 117 -14.12 4.00 1.98
CA LEU A 117 -13.53 5.33 1.79
C LEU A 117 -13.55 5.79 0.34
N MET A 118 -13.50 4.85 -0.62
CA MET A 118 -13.53 5.15 -2.05
C MET A 118 -14.81 5.86 -2.51
N LEU A 119 -15.88 5.90 -1.70
CA LEU A 119 -17.09 6.68 -1.96
C LEU A 119 -16.93 8.17 -1.66
N ASP A 120 -15.85 8.58 -0.96
CA ASP A 120 -15.63 9.96 -0.51
C ASP A 120 -14.16 10.35 -0.74
N PRO A 121 -13.80 10.78 -1.98
CA PRO A 121 -12.43 11.20 -2.31
C PRO A 121 -11.90 12.32 -1.38
N ASP A 122 -12.75 13.25 -0.98
CA ASP A 122 -12.36 14.33 -0.07
C ASP A 122 -11.96 13.79 1.30
N ARG A 123 -12.66 12.77 1.80
CA ARG A 123 -12.28 12.10 3.04
C ARG A 123 -10.96 11.35 2.89
N CYS A 124 -10.71 10.70 1.74
CA CYS A 124 -9.42 10.10 1.44
C CYS A 124 -8.29 11.13 1.57
N GLY A 125 -8.45 12.30 0.97
CA GLY A 125 -7.50 13.41 1.08
C GLY A 125 -7.29 13.87 2.53
N ARG A 126 -8.37 14.13 3.29
CA ARG A 126 -8.28 14.53 4.71
C ARG A 126 -7.57 13.49 5.58
N ILE A 127 -7.78 12.21 5.33
CA ILE A 127 -7.06 11.15 6.06
C ILE A 127 -5.56 11.23 5.76
N VAL A 128 -5.17 11.36 4.50
CA VAL A 128 -3.75 11.49 4.11
C VAL A 128 -3.14 12.74 4.72
N GLU A 129 -3.82 13.89 4.68
CA GLU A 129 -3.37 15.14 5.27
C GLU A 129 -3.06 14.97 6.76
N GLN A 130 -3.96 14.33 7.52
CA GLN A 130 -3.74 14.08 8.93
C GLN A 130 -2.59 13.13 9.20
N VAL A 131 -2.44 12.07 8.40
CA VAL A 131 -1.31 11.14 8.52
C VAL A 131 0.01 11.85 8.22
N VAL A 132 0.10 12.60 7.12
CA VAL A 132 1.30 13.37 6.74
C VAL A 132 1.67 14.41 7.81
N ALA A 133 0.70 15.07 8.43
CA ALA A 133 0.96 16.04 9.49
C ALA A 133 1.57 15.43 10.77
N HIS A 134 1.46 14.11 10.97
CA HIS A 134 1.88 13.42 12.19
C HIS A 134 3.11 12.50 12.00
N THR A 135 3.75 12.51 10.82
CA THR A 135 4.98 11.76 10.55
C THR A 135 5.95 12.58 9.69
N LYS A 136 7.24 12.24 9.77
CA LYS A 136 8.27 12.72 8.83
C LYS A 136 8.63 11.66 7.78
N ARG A 137 8.01 10.49 7.87
CA ARG A 137 8.24 9.37 6.98
C ARG A 137 7.34 9.49 5.75
N PRO A 138 7.73 8.95 4.60
CA PRO A 138 6.86 8.89 3.43
C PRO A 138 5.52 8.24 3.74
N VAL A 139 4.45 8.73 3.10
CA VAL A 139 3.10 8.20 3.23
C VAL A 139 2.65 7.62 1.90
N THR A 140 2.20 6.37 1.91
CA THR A 140 1.69 5.67 0.74
C THR A 140 0.23 5.28 0.92
N VAL A 141 -0.49 5.06 -0.17
CA VAL A 141 -1.91 4.70 -0.12
C VAL A 141 -2.20 3.48 -0.96
N LYS A 142 -2.77 2.45 -0.34
CA LYS A 142 -3.31 1.29 -1.05
C LYS A 142 -4.82 1.42 -1.23
N MET A 143 -5.27 1.56 -2.49
CA MET A 143 -6.68 1.75 -2.84
C MET A 143 -7.20 0.66 -3.78
N ARG A 144 -8.48 0.71 -4.13
CA ARG A 144 -9.14 -0.08 -5.18
C ARG A 144 -9.54 0.83 -6.34
N LYS A 145 -10.10 0.24 -7.42
CA LYS A 145 -10.67 1.04 -8.52
C LYS A 145 -11.87 1.88 -8.11
N GLY A 146 -12.53 1.52 -7.02
CA GLY A 146 -13.71 2.16 -6.48
C GLY A 146 -14.39 1.26 -5.45
N TRP A 147 -15.60 1.62 -5.04
CA TRP A 147 -16.41 0.83 -4.12
C TRP A 147 -17.07 -0.37 -4.81
N ASP A 148 -17.76 -0.12 -5.92
CA ASP A 148 -18.45 -1.10 -6.74
C ASP A 148 -18.39 -0.71 -8.24
N ALA A 149 -19.17 -1.36 -9.09
CA ALA A 149 -19.16 -1.12 -10.53
C ALA A 149 -19.71 0.27 -10.91
N ASP A 150 -20.61 0.83 -10.09
CA ASP A 150 -21.24 2.13 -10.32
C ASP A 150 -20.43 3.28 -9.70
N HIS A 151 -19.50 2.97 -8.81
CA HIS A 151 -18.68 3.94 -8.07
C HIS A 151 -17.19 3.66 -8.30
N ILE A 152 -16.71 3.99 -9.49
CA ILE A 152 -15.31 3.88 -9.90
C ILE A 152 -14.64 5.24 -9.69
N THR A 153 -13.95 5.42 -8.57
CA THR A 153 -13.44 6.70 -8.06
C THR A 153 -11.93 6.72 -7.85
N ALA A 154 -11.20 5.74 -8.40
CA ALA A 154 -9.76 5.63 -8.16
C ALA A 154 -8.98 6.88 -8.56
N VAL A 155 -9.34 7.52 -9.68
CA VAL A 155 -8.66 8.71 -10.20
C VAL A 155 -8.87 9.90 -9.26
N GLU A 156 -10.10 10.14 -8.82
CA GLU A 156 -10.48 11.21 -7.90
C GLU A 156 -9.80 11.03 -6.54
N CYS A 157 -9.86 9.80 -6.00
CA CYS A 157 -9.18 9.47 -4.74
C CYS A 157 -7.66 9.64 -4.86
N ALA A 158 -7.04 9.18 -5.95
CA ALA A 158 -5.60 9.32 -6.17
C ALA A 158 -5.17 10.78 -6.20
N LYS A 159 -5.89 11.64 -6.92
CA LYS A 159 -5.63 13.09 -6.96
C LYS A 159 -5.76 13.73 -5.58
N ALA A 160 -6.82 13.42 -4.84
CA ALA A 160 -7.02 13.95 -3.49
C ALA A 160 -5.90 13.51 -2.54
N CYS A 161 -5.47 12.24 -2.62
CA CYS A 161 -4.37 11.72 -1.81
C CYS A 161 -3.03 12.36 -2.18
N GLU A 162 -2.72 12.53 -3.47
CA GLU A 162 -1.49 13.21 -3.90
C GLU A 162 -1.45 14.66 -3.44
N GLN A 163 -2.54 15.41 -3.60
CA GLN A 163 -2.65 16.80 -3.14
C GLN A 163 -2.47 16.94 -1.63
N ALA A 164 -2.86 15.92 -0.88
CA ALA A 164 -2.69 15.85 0.57
C ALA A 164 -1.29 15.37 1.01
N GLY A 165 -0.40 15.02 0.07
CA GLY A 165 0.99 14.67 0.34
C GLY A 165 1.32 13.18 0.33
N ALA A 166 0.46 12.31 -0.23
CA ALA A 166 0.85 10.92 -0.48
C ALA A 166 1.97 10.84 -1.53
N GLU A 167 2.97 10.03 -1.26
CA GLU A 167 4.20 9.91 -2.06
C GLU A 167 4.25 8.68 -2.96
N GLN A 168 3.29 7.76 -2.82
CA GLN A 168 3.09 6.62 -3.71
C GLN A 168 1.69 6.04 -3.58
N MET A 169 1.18 5.44 -4.67
CA MET A 169 -0.13 4.80 -4.70
C MET A 169 -0.07 3.39 -5.27
N TYR A 170 -0.94 2.53 -4.75
CA TYR A 170 -1.15 1.18 -5.25
C TYR A 170 -2.60 1.05 -5.69
N THR A 171 -2.82 0.82 -6.97
CA THR A 171 -4.15 0.59 -7.52
C THR A 171 -4.34 -0.90 -7.77
N PRO A 172 -5.06 -1.63 -6.91
CA PRO A 172 -5.42 -2.99 -7.18
C PRO A 172 -6.65 -3.05 -8.08
N GLY A 173 -6.62 -3.98 -8.99
CA GLY A 173 -7.74 -4.35 -9.83
C GLY A 173 -7.26 -5.07 -11.08
N ILE A 174 -8.08 -5.98 -11.58
CA ILE A 174 -7.91 -6.67 -12.86
C ILE A 174 -8.21 -5.72 -14.04
N ASP A 175 -8.20 -4.40 -13.79
CA ASP A 175 -8.61 -3.36 -14.73
C ASP A 175 -7.40 -2.47 -15.07
N PRO A 176 -6.60 -2.87 -16.10
CA PRO A 176 -5.42 -2.11 -16.50
C PRO A 176 -5.76 -0.68 -16.94
N GLU A 177 -6.95 -0.44 -17.51
CA GLU A 177 -7.36 0.88 -17.94
C GLU A 177 -7.46 1.86 -16.77
N ILE A 178 -8.01 1.42 -15.64
CA ILE A 178 -8.09 2.28 -14.44
C ILE A 178 -6.70 2.56 -13.86
N ILE A 179 -5.80 1.57 -13.88
CA ILE A 179 -4.41 1.77 -13.42
C ILE A 179 -3.72 2.81 -14.31
N ALA A 180 -3.86 2.70 -15.65
CA ALA A 180 -3.31 3.66 -16.59
C ALA A 180 -3.87 5.08 -16.36
N ARG A 181 -5.20 5.21 -16.19
CA ARG A 181 -5.85 6.49 -15.90
C ARG A 181 -5.36 7.12 -14.58
N VAL A 182 -5.13 6.31 -13.55
CA VAL A 182 -4.53 6.81 -12.29
C VAL A 182 -3.10 7.27 -12.55
N LYS A 183 -2.29 6.47 -13.26
CA LYS A 183 -0.92 6.83 -13.60
C LYS A 183 -0.82 8.14 -14.38
N ASP A 184 -1.71 8.36 -15.33
CA ASP A 184 -1.77 9.61 -16.10
C ASP A 184 -2.24 10.81 -15.27
N ALA A 185 -2.98 10.57 -14.19
CA ALA A 185 -3.62 11.60 -13.39
C ALA A 185 -2.78 12.14 -12.24
N VAL A 186 -1.73 11.40 -11.82
CA VAL A 186 -0.85 11.75 -10.69
C VAL A 186 0.61 11.76 -11.11
N LYS A 187 1.45 12.50 -10.36
CA LYS A 187 2.90 12.60 -10.61
C LYS A 187 3.71 11.62 -9.75
N VAL A 188 3.15 11.22 -8.61
CA VAL A 188 3.79 10.25 -7.71
C VAL A 188 3.83 8.85 -8.35
N PRO A 189 4.77 7.99 -7.96
CA PRO A 189 4.84 6.63 -8.46
C PRO A 189 3.53 5.86 -8.24
N VAL A 190 3.12 5.08 -9.24
CA VAL A 190 1.96 4.20 -9.20
C VAL A 190 2.41 2.76 -9.40
N LEU A 191 2.07 1.88 -8.48
CA LEU A 191 2.32 0.45 -8.62
C LEU A 191 1.05 -0.28 -9.04
N GLY A 192 1.14 -1.04 -10.13
CA GLY A 192 0.08 -1.92 -10.59
C GLY A 192 -0.07 -3.13 -9.66
N ASN A 193 -1.30 -3.46 -9.30
CA ASN A 193 -1.59 -4.61 -8.45
C ASN A 193 -2.82 -5.36 -8.97
N GLY A 194 -2.71 -6.67 -9.12
CA GLY A 194 -3.81 -7.55 -9.49
C GLY A 194 -3.34 -8.70 -10.39
N ASP A 195 -3.62 -9.93 -9.96
CA ASP A 195 -3.41 -11.19 -10.68
C ASP A 195 -2.04 -11.34 -11.39
N ILE A 196 -0.98 -10.90 -10.71
CA ILE A 196 0.40 -11.11 -11.16
C ILE A 196 0.85 -12.46 -10.61
N HIS A 197 0.91 -13.47 -11.47
CA HIS A 197 1.29 -14.85 -11.15
C HIS A 197 2.60 -15.27 -11.82
N SER A 198 3.10 -14.47 -12.76
CA SER A 198 4.33 -14.73 -13.50
C SER A 198 5.10 -13.45 -13.81
N ALA A 199 6.33 -13.57 -14.30
CA ALA A 199 7.12 -12.44 -14.81
C ALA A 199 6.44 -11.78 -16.01
N GLU A 200 5.84 -12.58 -16.89
CA GLU A 200 5.11 -12.12 -18.08
C GLU A 200 3.89 -11.27 -17.68
N ASP A 201 3.19 -11.63 -16.59
CA ASP A 201 2.06 -10.83 -16.10
C ASP A 201 2.53 -9.46 -15.62
N ALA A 202 3.67 -9.40 -14.92
CA ALA A 202 4.25 -8.15 -14.46
C ALA A 202 4.67 -7.24 -15.63
N VAL A 203 5.37 -7.80 -16.62
CA VAL A 203 5.75 -7.07 -17.84
C VAL A 203 4.51 -6.55 -18.57
N ARG A 204 3.51 -7.39 -18.74
CA ARG A 204 2.23 -7.04 -19.38
C ARG A 204 1.50 -5.92 -18.65
N MET A 205 1.46 -5.98 -17.31
CA MET A 205 0.89 -4.94 -16.46
C MET A 205 1.60 -3.60 -16.69
N MET A 206 2.93 -3.56 -16.61
CA MET A 206 3.70 -2.33 -16.79
C MET A 206 3.57 -1.77 -18.20
N GLN A 207 3.60 -2.61 -19.23
CA GLN A 207 3.44 -2.18 -20.62
C GLN A 207 2.04 -1.63 -20.91
N ALA A 208 1.00 -2.27 -20.36
CA ALA A 208 -0.38 -1.88 -20.61
C ALA A 208 -0.79 -0.60 -19.84
N THR A 209 -0.15 -0.33 -18.71
CA THR A 209 -0.61 0.73 -17.79
C THR A 209 0.37 1.88 -17.62
N GLY A 210 1.64 1.70 -18.00
CA GLY A 210 2.71 2.67 -17.73
C GLY A 210 3.05 2.83 -16.25
N CYS A 211 2.58 1.93 -15.37
CA CYS A 211 2.90 1.99 -13.94
C CYS A 211 4.39 1.81 -13.68
N ASP A 212 4.88 2.35 -12.55
CA ASP A 212 6.31 2.44 -12.23
C ASP A 212 6.89 1.16 -11.64
N GLY A 213 6.04 0.24 -11.23
CA GLY A 213 6.39 -1.06 -10.67
C GLY A 213 5.12 -1.88 -10.41
N VAL A 214 5.28 -3.03 -9.77
CA VAL A 214 4.17 -3.96 -9.54
C VAL A 214 4.13 -4.43 -8.09
N MET A 215 2.90 -4.63 -7.57
CA MET A 215 2.70 -5.24 -6.25
C MET A 215 2.19 -6.66 -6.40
N ILE A 216 2.93 -7.61 -5.86
CA ILE A 216 2.60 -9.04 -5.84
C ILE A 216 2.08 -9.39 -4.45
N ALA A 217 1.01 -10.16 -4.36
CA ALA A 217 0.43 -10.61 -3.10
C ALA A 217 0.29 -12.14 -3.09
N ARG A 218 -0.90 -12.66 -3.35
CA ARG A 218 -1.23 -14.09 -3.21
C ARG A 218 -0.30 -15.05 -3.94
N ALA A 219 0.15 -14.67 -5.13
CA ALA A 219 1.02 -15.53 -5.95
C ALA A 219 2.40 -15.78 -5.33
N ALA A 220 2.89 -14.87 -4.47
CA ALA A 220 4.16 -15.07 -3.76
C ALA A 220 4.04 -16.05 -2.59
N LEU A 221 2.81 -16.32 -2.09
CA LEU A 221 2.61 -17.33 -1.05
C LEU A 221 2.90 -18.72 -1.60
N GLY A 222 3.98 -19.35 -1.13
CA GLY A 222 4.47 -20.62 -1.65
C GLY A 222 5.45 -20.53 -2.82
N ASP A 223 5.65 -19.33 -3.40
CA ASP A 223 6.63 -19.08 -4.47
C ASP A 223 7.35 -17.73 -4.30
N PRO A 224 8.21 -17.57 -3.29
CA PRO A 224 8.94 -16.32 -3.06
C PRO A 224 9.91 -15.97 -4.20
N TRP A 225 10.41 -16.94 -4.96
CA TRP A 225 11.28 -16.74 -6.13
C TRP A 225 10.59 -15.98 -7.27
N LEU A 226 9.28 -15.80 -7.21
CA LEU A 226 8.55 -14.98 -8.17
C LEU A 226 9.11 -13.55 -8.23
N PHE A 227 9.54 -12.98 -7.10
CA PHE A 227 10.18 -11.65 -7.08
C PHE A 227 11.47 -11.61 -7.89
N GLU A 228 12.33 -12.62 -7.76
CA GLU A 228 13.58 -12.71 -8.54
C GLU A 228 13.28 -12.76 -10.05
N ARG A 229 12.33 -13.60 -10.45
CA ARG A 229 11.93 -13.75 -11.88
C ARG A 229 11.31 -12.45 -12.42
N VAL A 230 10.45 -11.81 -11.64
CA VAL A 230 9.82 -10.53 -12.04
C VAL A 230 10.87 -9.44 -12.16
N ASN A 231 11.75 -9.27 -11.16
CA ASN A 231 12.78 -8.24 -11.19
C ASN A 231 13.80 -8.43 -12.33
N ALA A 232 14.03 -9.66 -12.77
CA ALA A 232 14.88 -9.92 -13.92
C ALA A 232 14.20 -9.59 -15.27
N ALA A 233 12.87 -9.47 -15.30
CA ALA A 233 12.08 -9.26 -16.51
C ALA A 233 11.65 -7.79 -16.75
N ILE A 234 11.64 -6.92 -15.70
CA ILE A 234 11.13 -5.53 -15.74
C ILE A 234 12.21 -4.46 -15.67
#